data_d68cccb886a06522781e2fc27761eae8
#
_entry.id   d68cccb886a06522781e2fc27761eae8
#
_cell.length_a   1.000
_cell.length_b   1.000
_cell.length_c   1.000
_cell.angle_alpha   90.00
_cell.angle_beta   90.00
_cell.angle_gamma   90.00
#
_symmetry.space_group_name_H-M   'P 1'
#
loop_
_entity.id
_entity.type
_entity.pdbx_description
1 polymer ?
#
loop_
_entity_poly.entity_id
_entity_poly.type
_entity_poly.pdbx_seq_one_letter_code
_entity_poly.pdbx_strand_id
1 'polypeptide(L)'
;LRLGRGVFSQLRCPAELSWTTGHGPDTLAGWWRPDPGAGAAVGGRTCLTDLAGVSLSGADEVRAQALEVAGGWAPPGAPSSWRLTAALFEAIAADDELLEQLATLPPDRLPALLASAAIAFLVRRDRPVPLASYFPEPGASQPRFDDGFFPAFRAFCAAHLTDIIEVCRGRRYQMSEVARCTQIVLGIAAASGGSADPVALVDLGTGAGLGLQLDRYRYRVGTGTYGPAAAGLSLACDVRGPIIPPPAELPRIAARVGVDLDPVDLQDPAARAWLQACTPPEVSALSRLAAAVNIARRHPEPVIAGDVIDVLPGVLGSIPRQQRIIVVDAYMAVFLPEDRRARLAGILGQAGLGRPVTWLSLDPLVPLGPSGRDSVQGLPLPPALIRDYQHGVFAVLGARTFDGASDRGRLLARAHPSGGWIQWLSGEPAPGGEGGP
;
A
#
# COMPACT_ATOMS: atom_id res chain seq x y z
N LEU A 1 -2.54 9.14 15.44
CA LEU A 1 -3.50 9.01 14.33
C LEU A 1 -4.57 7.99 14.76
N ARG A 2 -5.76 8.44 15.13
CA ARG A 2 -6.91 7.57 15.37
C ARG A 2 -7.52 7.27 13.99
N LEU A 3 -7.32 6.08 13.47
CA LEU A 3 -8.15 5.53 12.42
C LEU A 3 -9.54 5.31 13.05
N GLY A 4 -10.54 5.98 12.52
CA GLY A 4 -11.92 5.74 12.95
C GLY A 4 -12.29 4.28 12.67
N ARG A 5 -13.19 3.70 13.47
CA ARG A 5 -13.67 2.30 13.46
C ARG A 5 -14.31 1.85 12.13
N GLY A 6 -13.88 2.31 11.00
CA GLY A 6 -14.53 2.05 9.72
C GLY A 6 -13.60 1.67 8.57
N VAL A 7 -12.28 1.61 8.77
CA VAL A 7 -11.33 1.45 7.65
C VAL A 7 -11.46 0.08 6.97
N PHE A 8 -11.97 -0.92 7.66
CA PHE A 8 -12.05 -2.30 7.15
C PHE A 8 -13.47 -2.87 7.05
N SER A 9 -14.51 -2.16 7.47
CA SER A 9 -15.87 -2.71 7.58
C SER A 9 -16.67 -2.76 6.28
N GLN A 10 -16.13 -2.31 5.15
CA GLN A 10 -16.88 -2.26 3.88
C GLN A 10 -16.24 -3.00 2.70
N LEU A 11 -15.18 -3.75 2.94
CA LEU A 11 -14.65 -4.66 1.94
C LEU A 11 -15.40 -5.98 2.05
N ARG A 12 -16.02 -6.42 0.97
CA ARG A 12 -17.01 -7.49 0.93
C ARG A 12 -16.46 -8.82 1.41
N CYS A 13 -17.18 -9.48 2.32
CA CYS A 13 -17.10 -10.92 2.52
C CYS A 13 -17.55 -11.66 1.26
N PRO A 14 -16.84 -12.73 0.84
CA PRO A 14 -17.42 -13.75 0.00
C PRO A 14 -18.57 -14.45 0.76
N ALA A 15 -19.58 -14.93 0.01
CA ALA A 15 -20.80 -15.52 0.50
C ALA A 15 -20.59 -16.54 1.63
N GLU A 16 -21.48 -16.47 2.61
CA GLU A 16 -21.87 -17.43 3.66
C GLU A 16 -20.91 -18.60 3.96
N LEU A 17 -20.19 -18.48 5.07
CA LEU A 17 -19.56 -19.60 5.77
C LEU A 17 -20.59 -20.28 6.66
N SER A 18 -21.19 -21.39 6.20
CA SER A 18 -21.93 -22.29 7.07
C SER A 18 -20.94 -23.25 7.74
N TRP A 19 -20.81 -23.14 9.06
CA TRP A 19 -19.99 -24.06 9.86
C TRP A 19 -20.77 -25.33 10.17
N THR A 20 -20.35 -26.47 9.61
CA THR A 20 -20.75 -27.77 10.13
C THR A 20 -19.61 -28.34 10.94
N THR A 21 -19.87 -28.56 12.24
CA THR A 21 -18.95 -29.24 13.15
C THR A 21 -18.94 -30.72 12.85
N GLY A 22 -17.89 -31.18 12.12
CA GLY A 22 -17.62 -32.59 11.91
C GLY A 22 -16.19 -32.90 12.28
N HIS A 23 -15.95 -33.58 13.38
CA HIS A 23 -14.63 -33.98 13.82
C HIS A 23 -14.15 -35.23 13.05
N GLY A 24 -13.02 -35.10 12.36
CA GLY A 24 -12.22 -36.20 11.84
C GLY A 24 -10.82 -35.69 11.47
N PRO A 25 -9.74 -36.45 11.79
CA PRO A 25 -8.38 -35.88 11.80
C PRO A 25 -7.60 -36.04 10.50
N ASP A 26 -8.20 -35.95 9.32
CA ASP A 26 -7.41 -36.05 8.10
C ASP A 26 -7.91 -35.10 6.99
N THR A 27 -6.94 -34.26 6.52
CA THR A 27 -6.96 -33.41 5.35
C THR A 27 -7.67 -32.07 5.44
N LEU A 28 -6.89 -30.99 5.55
CA LEU A 28 -7.32 -29.57 5.41
C LEU A 28 -7.89 -29.22 4.01
N ALA A 29 -7.94 -30.17 3.07
CA ALA A 29 -8.59 -30.04 1.77
C ALA A 29 -10.13 -30.05 1.84
N GLY A 30 -10.72 -30.27 3.03
CA GLY A 30 -12.17 -30.32 3.26
C GLY A 30 -12.82 -29.01 3.69
N TRP A 31 -12.06 -27.95 3.89
CA TRP A 31 -12.54 -26.74 4.55
C TRP A 31 -13.10 -25.67 3.60
N TRP A 32 -12.97 -25.85 2.30
CA TRP A 32 -13.56 -24.93 1.32
C TRP A 32 -13.95 -25.67 0.03
N ARG A 33 -15.24 -26.00 -0.11
CA ARG A 33 -15.87 -26.34 -1.39
C ARG A 33 -17.07 -25.42 -1.59
N PRO A 34 -17.16 -24.66 -2.69
CA PRO A 34 -18.41 -24.02 -3.05
C PRO A 34 -19.43 -25.10 -3.38
N ASP A 35 -20.63 -24.99 -2.82
CA ASP A 35 -21.76 -25.86 -3.15
C ASP A 35 -22.16 -25.66 -4.62
N PRO A 36 -22.07 -26.68 -5.50
CA PRO A 36 -22.43 -26.55 -6.89
C PRO A 36 -23.93 -26.49 -7.16
N GLY A 37 -24.78 -26.48 -6.09
CA GLY A 37 -26.23 -26.54 -6.17
C GLY A 37 -26.98 -25.23 -5.94
N ALA A 38 -26.32 -24.12 -5.57
CA ALA A 38 -26.98 -22.83 -5.37
C ALA A 38 -27.24 -22.11 -6.70
N GLY A 39 -28.25 -22.58 -7.44
CA GLY A 39 -28.83 -21.87 -8.56
C GLY A 39 -29.51 -20.57 -8.11
N ALA A 40 -29.22 -19.51 -8.84
CA ALA A 40 -29.84 -18.20 -8.91
C ALA A 40 -31.06 -17.96 -8.01
N ALA A 41 -30.86 -17.24 -6.91
CA ALA A 41 -31.89 -16.39 -6.32
C ALA A 41 -31.30 -14.98 -6.15
N VAL A 42 -31.79 -14.06 -6.97
CA VAL A 42 -31.60 -12.61 -6.82
C VAL A 42 -32.33 -12.21 -5.54
N GLY A 43 -31.59 -11.77 -4.51
CA GLY A 43 -32.25 -11.27 -3.30
C GLY A 43 -31.23 -10.93 -2.20
N GLY A 44 -31.11 -9.63 -1.91
CA GLY A 44 -30.73 -9.13 -0.59
C GLY A 44 -29.26 -9.30 -0.19
N ARG A 45 -28.44 -8.30 -0.49
CA ARG A 45 -27.12 -8.13 0.14
C ARG A 45 -27.30 -7.74 1.59
N THR A 46 -27.00 -8.65 2.52
CA THR A 46 -26.82 -8.28 3.93
C THR A 46 -25.42 -7.68 4.06
N CYS A 47 -25.33 -6.37 4.12
CA CYS A 47 -24.12 -5.66 4.49
C CYS A 47 -23.85 -5.93 5.98
N LEU A 48 -22.59 -5.96 6.44
CA LEU A 48 -22.24 -6.01 7.87
C LEU A 48 -22.88 -4.88 8.69
N THR A 49 -23.43 -3.87 8.04
CA THR A 49 -24.23 -2.79 8.65
C THR A 49 -25.62 -3.27 9.11
N ASP A 50 -26.14 -4.41 8.65
CA ASP A 50 -27.42 -4.95 9.08
C ASP A 50 -27.32 -5.80 10.36
N LEU A 51 -26.10 -6.04 10.87
CA LEU A 51 -25.86 -6.54 12.22
C LEU A 51 -25.89 -5.39 13.24
N ALA A 52 -26.87 -4.48 13.14
CA ALA A 52 -27.13 -3.46 14.11
C ALA A 52 -27.42 -4.10 15.49
N GLY A 53 -26.35 -4.23 16.32
CA GLY A 53 -26.42 -4.75 17.67
C GLY A 53 -25.34 -5.74 18.08
N VAL A 54 -24.55 -6.32 17.16
CA VAL A 54 -23.41 -7.18 17.51
C VAL A 54 -22.12 -6.35 17.40
N SER A 55 -21.60 -5.90 18.53
CA SER A 55 -20.23 -5.38 18.59
C SER A 55 -19.30 -6.56 18.37
N LEU A 56 -18.55 -6.57 17.26
CA LEU A 56 -17.48 -7.54 17.04
C LEU A 56 -16.46 -7.43 18.20
N SER A 57 -15.91 -8.56 18.64
CA SER A 57 -14.77 -8.53 19.54
C SER A 57 -13.56 -7.94 18.81
N GLY A 58 -12.60 -7.35 19.53
CA GLY A 58 -11.38 -6.88 18.91
C GLY A 58 -10.63 -7.99 18.16
N ALA A 59 -10.73 -9.24 18.61
CA ALA A 59 -10.16 -10.41 17.93
C ALA A 59 -10.86 -10.67 16.58
N ASP A 60 -12.19 -10.52 16.49
CA ASP A 60 -12.92 -10.68 15.24
C ASP A 60 -12.58 -9.58 14.24
N GLU A 61 -12.31 -8.34 14.71
CA GLU A 61 -11.83 -7.26 13.85
C GLU A 61 -10.45 -7.58 13.25
N VAL A 62 -9.52 -8.11 14.06
CA VAL A 62 -8.19 -8.52 13.58
C VAL A 62 -8.29 -9.72 12.63
N ARG A 63 -9.16 -10.68 12.91
CA ARG A 63 -9.45 -11.83 12.03
C ARG A 63 -9.96 -11.34 10.67
N ALA A 64 -10.94 -10.44 10.66
CA ALA A 64 -11.48 -9.87 9.43
C ALA A 64 -10.40 -9.15 8.62
N GLN A 65 -9.53 -8.37 9.27
CA GLN A 65 -8.38 -7.71 8.63
C GLN A 65 -7.43 -8.74 7.99
N ALA A 66 -7.10 -9.82 8.70
CA ALA A 66 -6.22 -10.86 8.18
C ALA A 66 -6.82 -11.56 6.95
N LEU A 67 -8.10 -11.94 7.01
CA LEU A 67 -8.79 -12.58 5.89
C LEU A 67 -8.92 -11.67 4.67
N GLU A 68 -9.14 -10.38 4.88
CA GLU A 68 -9.17 -9.41 3.80
C GLU A 68 -7.82 -9.30 3.09
N VAL A 69 -6.73 -9.21 3.86
CA VAL A 69 -5.37 -9.19 3.29
C VAL A 69 -5.09 -10.50 2.54
N ALA A 70 -5.43 -11.65 3.12
CA ALA A 70 -5.29 -12.96 2.46
C ALA A 70 -6.01 -13.00 1.11
N GLY A 71 -7.27 -12.51 1.06
CA GLY A 71 -8.05 -12.42 -0.17
C GLY A 71 -7.41 -11.52 -1.23
N GLY A 72 -6.78 -10.43 -0.83
CA GLY A 72 -6.02 -9.55 -1.72
C GLY A 72 -4.81 -10.23 -2.38
N TRP A 73 -4.23 -11.25 -1.72
CA TRP A 73 -3.10 -12.04 -2.24
C TRP A 73 -3.52 -13.35 -2.93
N ALA A 74 -4.80 -13.66 -2.98
CA ALA A 74 -5.32 -14.87 -3.61
C ALA A 74 -6.42 -14.59 -4.67
N PRO A 75 -6.35 -13.51 -5.50
CA PRO A 75 -7.34 -13.30 -6.53
C PRO A 75 -7.24 -14.40 -7.61
N PRO A 76 -8.30 -14.65 -8.38
CA PRO A 76 -8.25 -15.57 -9.50
C PRO A 76 -7.10 -15.26 -10.46
N GLY A 77 -6.25 -16.25 -10.75
CA GLY A 77 -5.06 -16.10 -11.59
C GLY A 77 -3.85 -15.46 -10.90
N ALA A 78 -3.88 -15.32 -9.57
CA ALA A 78 -2.71 -14.86 -8.82
C ALA A 78 -1.47 -15.72 -9.08
N PRO A 79 -0.26 -15.14 -9.11
CA PRO A 79 0.97 -15.90 -9.20
C PRO A 79 1.10 -16.91 -8.05
N SER A 80 1.63 -18.10 -8.33
CA SER A 80 1.84 -19.13 -7.28
C SER A 80 2.73 -18.64 -6.13
N SER A 81 3.64 -17.70 -6.40
CA SER A 81 4.48 -17.05 -5.38
C SER A 81 3.68 -16.28 -4.33
N TRP A 82 2.46 -15.84 -4.64
CA TRP A 82 1.59 -15.11 -3.72
C TRP A 82 0.89 -16.02 -2.71
N ARG A 83 0.80 -17.34 -3.00
CA ARG A 83 0.09 -18.30 -2.12
C ARG A 83 0.66 -18.32 -0.71
N LEU A 84 1.96 -18.19 -0.55
CA LEU A 84 2.60 -18.17 0.77
C LEU A 84 2.17 -16.93 1.59
N THR A 85 2.09 -15.77 0.95
CA THR A 85 1.60 -14.54 1.61
C THR A 85 0.13 -14.69 2.03
N ALA A 86 -0.73 -15.19 1.14
CA ALA A 86 -2.12 -15.47 1.49
C ALA A 86 -2.23 -16.44 2.68
N ALA A 87 -1.49 -17.56 2.62
CA ALA A 87 -1.49 -18.56 3.69
C ALA A 87 -0.99 -18.03 5.03
N LEU A 88 -0.04 -17.08 5.03
CA LEU A 88 0.42 -16.43 6.26
C LEU A 88 -0.73 -15.69 6.96
N PHE A 89 -1.53 -14.94 6.22
CA PHE A 89 -2.68 -14.23 6.77
C PHE A 89 -3.87 -15.16 7.10
N GLU A 90 -4.08 -16.23 6.32
CA GLU A 90 -5.03 -17.29 6.66
C GLU A 90 -4.65 -17.96 7.99
N ALA A 91 -3.36 -18.23 8.21
CA ALA A 91 -2.85 -18.83 9.44
C ALA A 91 -3.00 -17.89 10.65
N ILE A 92 -2.74 -16.58 10.48
CA ILE A 92 -3.00 -15.57 11.52
C ILE A 92 -4.49 -15.54 11.87
N ALA A 93 -5.37 -15.56 10.85
CA ALA A 93 -6.83 -15.56 11.06
C ALA A 93 -7.36 -16.81 11.75
N ALA A 94 -6.65 -17.93 11.66
CA ALA A 94 -7.03 -19.22 12.26
C ALA A 94 -6.46 -19.48 13.66
N ASP A 95 -5.65 -18.55 14.21
CA ASP A 95 -4.99 -18.69 15.52
C ASP A 95 -5.69 -17.80 16.55
N ASP A 96 -6.62 -18.39 17.32
CA ASP A 96 -7.46 -17.65 18.28
C ASP A 96 -6.62 -17.00 19.38
N GLU A 97 -5.61 -17.70 19.90
CA GLU A 97 -4.74 -17.17 20.96
C GLU A 97 -3.94 -15.96 20.49
N LEU A 98 -3.38 -16.04 19.28
CA LEU A 98 -2.69 -14.91 18.65
C LEU A 98 -3.65 -13.73 18.42
N LEU A 99 -4.87 -13.98 17.93
CA LEU A 99 -5.87 -12.94 17.69
C LEU A 99 -6.31 -12.22 18.97
N GLU A 100 -6.52 -12.94 20.05
CA GLU A 100 -6.85 -12.35 21.36
C GLU A 100 -5.75 -11.41 21.84
N GLN A 101 -4.50 -11.80 21.70
CA GLN A 101 -3.36 -10.94 22.07
C GLN A 101 -3.23 -9.74 21.12
N LEU A 102 -3.40 -9.93 19.83
CA LEU A 102 -3.35 -8.84 18.84
C LEU A 102 -4.48 -7.82 19.04
N ALA A 103 -5.64 -8.25 19.52
CA ALA A 103 -6.78 -7.37 19.85
C ALA A 103 -6.45 -6.35 20.97
N THR A 104 -5.38 -6.58 21.74
CA THR A 104 -4.91 -5.62 22.75
C THR A 104 -4.16 -4.42 22.13
N LEU A 105 -3.78 -4.51 20.85
CA LEU A 105 -3.10 -3.44 20.14
C LEU A 105 -4.11 -2.42 19.59
N PRO A 106 -3.73 -1.13 19.51
CA PRO A 106 -4.59 -0.13 18.86
C PRO A 106 -4.91 -0.52 17.42
N PRO A 107 -6.17 -0.40 16.97
CA PRO A 107 -6.57 -0.79 15.60
C PRO A 107 -5.82 -0.05 14.49
N ASP A 108 -5.41 1.20 14.75
CA ASP A 108 -4.63 2.04 13.83
C ASP A 108 -3.18 1.54 13.62
N ARG A 109 -2.74 0.55 14.41
CA ARG A 109 -1.44 -0.10 14.27
C ARG A 109 -1.46 -1.21 13.21
N LEU A 110 -2.62 -1.54 12.63
CA LEU A 110 -2.82 -2.62 11.65
C LEU A 110 -2.36 -4.00 12.21
N PRO A 111 -3.01 -4.52 13.26
CA PRO A 111 -2.51 -5.64 14.04
C PRO A 111 -2.17 -6.89 13.22
N ALA A 112 -2.98 -7.26 12.21
CA ALA A 112 -2.71 -8.44 11.38
C ALA A 112 -1.45 -8.26 10.51
N LEU A 113 -1.27 -7.09 9.89
CA LEU A 113 -0.07 -6.77 9.12
C LEU A 113 1.17 -6.72 10.03
N LEU A 114 1.02 -6.13 11.20
CA LEU A 114 2.10 -6.01 12.18
C LEU A 114 2.52 -7.39 12.70
N ALA A 115 1.56 -8.31 12.96
CA ALA A 115 1.85 -9.69 13.33
C ALA A 115 2.60 -10.44 12.24
N SER A 116 2.19 -10.31 10.97
CA SER A 116 2.90 -10.95 9.86
C SER A 116 4.36 -10.50 9.79
N ALA A 117 4.63 -9.21 10.00
CA ALA A 117 5.98 -8.66 10.04
C ALA A 117 6.76 -9.13 11.28
N ALA A 118 6.13 -9.17 12.46
CA ALA A 118 6.77 -9.65 13.69
C ALA A 118 7.19 -11.13 13.57
N ILE A 119 6.30 -11.98 13.03
CA ILE A 119 6.60 -13.39 12.76
C ILE A 119 7.77 -13.51 11.76
N ALA A 120 7.71 -12.79 10.64
CA ALA A 120 8.78 -12.79 9.64
C ALA A 120 10.13 -12.32 10.22
N PHE A 121 10.11 -11.33 11.11
CA PHE A 121 11.29 -10.81 11.79
C PHE A 121 11.90 -11.85 12.74
N LEU A 122 11.07 -12.46 13.60
CA LEU A 122 11.50 -13.44 14.59
C LEU A 122 11.98 -14.73 13.91
N VAL A 123 11.27 -15.21 12.89
CA VAL A 123 11.72 -16.38 12.10
C VAL A 123 13.11 -16.19 11.52
N ARG A 124 13.45 -14.98 11.07
CA ARG A 124 14.80 -14.70 10.55
C ARG A 124 15.84 -14.58 11.67
N ARG A 125 15.47 -13.99 12.80
CA ARG A 125 16.34 -13.85 13.98
C ARG A 125 16.72 -15.20 14.57
N ASP A 126 15.73 -16.11 14.68
CA ASP A 126 15.84 -17.34 15.47
C ASP A 126 16.16 -18.58 14.63
N ARG A 127 16.63 -18.41 13.39
CA ARG A 127 17.09 -19.53 12.54
C ARG A 127 18.16 -20.37 13.26
N PRO A 128 18.11 -21.72 13.12
CA PRO A 128 17.18 -22.50 12.30
C PRO A 128 15.89 -22.88 13.05
N VAL A 129 14.75 -22.57 12.45
CA VAL A 129 13.41 -23.01 12.91
C VAL A 129 12.65 -23.59 11.72
N PRO A 130 11.73 -24.58 11.90
CA PRO A 130 11.02 -25.22 10.78
C PRO A 130 10.30 -24.21 9.86
N LEU A 131 9.67 -23.20 10.43
CA LEU A 131 8.94 -22.16 9.69
C LEU A 131 9.89 -21.33 8.78
N ALA A 132 11.20 -21.28 9.06
CA ALA A 132 12.16 -20.49 8.29
C ALA A 132 12.33 -20.97 6.84
N SER A 133 11.97 -22.21 6.53
CA SER A 133 12.02 -22.75 5.16
C SER A 133 11.04 -22.04 4.21
N TYR A 134 10.00 -21.41 4.75
CA TYR A 134 8.98 -20.64 4.00
C TYR A 134 9.29 -19.15 3.89
N PHE A 135 10.32 -18.65 4.56
CA PHE A 135 10.72 -17.24 4.52
C PHE A 135 12.03 -17.08 3.74
N PRO A 136 11.95 -16.80 2.41
CA PRO A 136 13.15 -16.71 1.59
C PRO A 136 13.98 -15.47 1.90
N GLU A 137 15.25 -15.51 1.47
CA GLU A 137 16.12 -14.33 1.41
C GLU A 137 16.10 -13.72 -0.01
N PRO A 138 16.47 -12.43 -0.15
CA PRO A 138 16.61 -11.81 -1.47
C PRO A 138 17.53 -12.63 -2.38
N GLY A 139 17.08 -12.88 -3.60
CA GLY A 139 17.87 -13.66 -4.59
C GLY A 139 17.85 -15.19 -4.40
N ALA A 140 17.19 -15.71 -3.36
CA ALA A 140 16.99 -17.14 -3.17
C ALA A 140 15.96 -17.71 -4.16
N SER A 141 15.74 -19.03 -4.13
CA SER A 141 14.61 -19.65 -4.82
C SER A 141 13.32 -19.43 -4.03
N GLN A 142 12.20 -19.21 -4.74
CA GLN A 142 10.89 -19.11 -4.11
C GLN A 142 10.55 -20.44 -3.43
N PRO A 143 10.25 -20.46 -2.11
CA PRO A 143 9.83 -21.67 -1.42
C PRO A 143 8.53 -22.23 -2.01
N ARG A 144 8.39 -23.55 -2.01
CA ARG A 144 7.10 -24.17 -2.27
C ARG A 144 6.22 -24.04 -1.04
N PHE A 145 4.97 -23.71 -1.26
CA PHE A 145 3.94 -23.82 -0.25
C PHE A 145 3.46 -25.28 -0.23
N ASP A 146 3.45 -25.89 0.95
CA ASP A 146 2.99 -27.26 1.17
C ASP A 146 2.23 -27.37 2.51
N ASP A 147 1.72 -28.56 2.81
CA ASP A 147 0.92 -28.84 4.01
C ASP A 147 1.69 -28.71 5.33
N GLY A 148 3.03 -28.66 5.28
CA GLY A 148 3.88 -28.43 6.45
C GLY A 148 3.85 -27.01 6.98
N PHE A 149 3.36 -26.05 6.19
CA PHE A 149 3.35 -24.63 6.57
C PHE A 149 2.51 -24.37 7.83
N PHE A 150 1.25 -24.78 7.82
CA PHE A 150 0.34 -24.46 8.94
C PHE A 150 0.75 -25.10 10.27
N PRO A 151 1.18 -26.38 10.33
CA PRO A 151 1.76 -26.94 11.56
C PRO A 151 3.00 -26.19 12.05
N ALA A 152 3.93 -25.81 11.14
CA ALA A 152 5.13 -25.08 11.48
C ALA A 152 4.79 -23.65 12.00
N PHE A 153 3.81 -22.98 11.38
CA PHE A 153 3.31 -21.68 11.82
C PHE A 153 2.75 -21.75 13.23
N ARG A 154 1.83 -22.67 13.50
CA ARG A 154 1.23 -22.83 14.85
C ARG A 154 2.26 -23.13 15.92
N ALA A 155 3.17 -24.07 15.65
CA ALA A 155 4.24 -24.41 16.59
C ALA A 155 5.13 -23.18 16.89
N PHE A 156 5.44 -22.38 15.88
CA PHE A 156 6.22 -21.17 16.04
C PHE A 156 5.47 -20.11 16.84
N CYS A 157 4.21 -19.82 16.52
CA CYS A 157 3.40 -18.83 17.24
C CYS A 157 3.22 -19.21 18.71
N ALA A 158 2.91 -20.48 19.02
CA ALA A 158 2.78 -20.95 20.39
C ALA A 158 4.07 -20.82 21.19
N ALA A 159 5.24 -21.06 20.56
CA ALA A 159 6.53 -20.94 21.23
C ALA A 159 7.00 -19.48 21.42
N HIS A 160 6.55 -18.55 20.57
CA HIS A 160 7.04 -17.15 20.49
C HIS A 160 5.95 -16.10 20.70
N LEU A 161 4.78 -16.45 21.22
CA LEU A 161 3.63 -15.54 21.33
C LEU A 161 3.99 -14.22 22.04
N THR A 162 4.67 -14.31 23.18
CA THR A 162 5.11 -13.14 23.96
C THR A 162 6.03 -12.24 23.12
N ASP A 163 7.04 -12.83 22.47
CA ASP A 163 7.99 -12.08 21.63
C ASP A 163 7.28 -11.40 20.46
N ILE A 164 6.33 -12.09 19.81
CA ILE A 164 5.52 -11.54 18.69
C ILE A 164 4.79 -10.28 19.17
N ILE A 165 4.13 -10.35 20.31
CA ILE A 165 3.36 -9.23 20.84
C ILE A 165 4.29 -8.08 21.30
N GLU A 166 5.43 -8.37 21.89
CA GLU A 166 6.43 -7.35 22.27
C GLU A 166 6.95 -6.62 21.03
N VAL A 167 7.29 -7.36 19.95
CA VAL A 167 7.71 -6.75 18.68
C VAL A 167 6.59 -5.89 18.11
N CYS A 168 5.34 -6.36 18.14
CA CYS A 168 4.18 -5.59 17.68
C CYS A 168 3.96 -4.30 18.49
N ARG A 169 4.19 -4.32 19.80
CA ARG A 169 4.08 -3.14 20.64
C ARG A 169 5.18 -2.12 20.39
N GLY A 170 6.40 -2.59 20.14
CA GLY A 170 7.59 -1.74 19.99
C GLY A 170 7.80 -1.18 18.58
N ARG A 171 7.12 -1.68 17.55
CA ARG A 171 7.38 -1.31 16.14
C ARG A 171 6.12 -0.88 15.41
N ARG A 172 6.29 -0.13 14.30
CA ARG A 172 5.22 0.21 13.34
C ARG A 172 5.41 -0.58 12.07
N TYR A 173 4.29 -0.94 11.42
CA TYR A 173 4.35 -1.57 10.11
C TYR A 173 4.82 -0.56 9.06
N GLN A 174 5.79 -0.97 8.23
CA GLN A 174 6.40 -0.14 7.17
C GLN A 174 5.98 -0.68 5.80
N MET A 175 5.06 0.01 5.13
CA MET A 175 4.55 -0.41 3.83
C MET A 175 5.41 0.16 2.69
N SER A 176 6.47 -0.56 2.30
CA SER A 176 7.43 -0.10 1.29
C SER A 176 7.40 -0.99 0.04
N GLU A 177 6.49 -0.72 -0.90
CA GLU A 177 6.45 -1.40 -2.22
C GLU A 177 7.09 -0.51 -3.29
N VAL A 178 8.33 -0.81 -3.62
CA VAL A 178 9.15 -0.02 -4.56
C VAL A 178 8.59 -0.03 -5.99
N ALA A 179 7.88 -1.10 -6.39
CA ALA A 179 7.32 -1.19 -7.73
C ALA A 179 6.28 -0.10 -8.02
N ARG A 180 5.67 0.51 -7.00
CA ARG A 180 4.79 1.69 -7.13
C ARG A 180 5.49 2.89 -7.76
N CYS A 181 6.82 2.99 -7.65
CA CYS A 181 7.60 4.04 -8.29
C CYS A 181 7.35 4.10 -9.81
N THR A 182 7.04 2.98 -10.47
CA THR A 182 6.71 2.98 -11.91
C THR A 182 5.44 3.79 -12.19
N GLN A 183 4.43 3.63 -11.36
CA GLN A 183 3.16 4.34 -11.51
C GLN A 183 3.32 5.83 -11.18
N ILE A 184 4.11 6.16 -10.16
CA ILE A 184 4.42 7.53 -9.77
C ILE A 184 5.21 8.25 -10.89
N VAL A 185 6.20 7.60 -11.50
CA VAL A 185 6.98 8.16 -12.62
C VAL A 185 6.08 8.52 -13.80
N LEU A 186 5.12 7.67 -14.14
CA LEU A 186 4.13 7.96 -15.18
C LEU A 186 3.24 9.15 -14.80
N GLY A 187 2.86 9.26 -13.53
CA GLY A 187 2.12 10.41 -13.01
C GLY A 187 2.93 11.71 -13.10
N ILE A 188 4.22 11.68 -12.74
CA ILE A 188 5.14 12.81 -12.85
C ILE A 188 5.28 13.24 -14.32
N ALA A 189 5.51 12.30 -15.23
CA ALA A 189 5.63 12.57 -16.65
C ALA A 189 4.37 13.23 -17.21
N ALA A 190 3.20 12.71 -16.86
CA ALA A 190 1.91 13.28 -17.27
C ALA A 190 1.66 14.69 -16.72
N ALA A 191 2.06 14.94 -15.47
CA ALA A 191 1.85 16.22 -14.81
C ALA A 191 2.88 17.29 -15.24
N SER A 192 4.09 16.86 -15.64
CA SER A 192 5.15 17.77 -16.12
C SER A 192 4.88 18.31 -17.52
N GLY A 193 4.01 17.66 -18.31
CA GLY A 193 3.64 18.12 -19.65
C GLY A 193 4.82 18.25 -20.62
N GLY A 194 5.90 17.45 -20.44
CA GLY A 194 7.12 17.52 -21.24
C GLY A 194 8.07 18.68 -20.87
N SER A 195 7.80 19.41 -19.77
CA SER A 195 8.74 20.44 -19.29
C SER A 195 10.05 19.82 -18.83
N ALA A 196 11.16 20.35 -19.31
CA ALA A 196 12.52 20.00 -18.90
C ALA A 196 13.00 20.77 -17.65
N ASP A 197 12.18 21.69 -17.12
CA ASP A 197 12.56 22.50 -15.96
C ASP A 197 12.86 21.63 -14.75
N PRO A 198 13.94 21.95 -14.00
CA PRO A 198 14.25 21.21 -12.79
C PRO A 198 13.16 21.32 -11.73
N VAL A 199 12.91 20.21 -11.02
CA VAL A 199 11.90 20.14 -9.96
C VAL A 199 12.52 19.78 -8.62
N ALA A 200 11.85 20.17 -7.53
CA ALA A 200 12.06 19.58 -6.21
C ALA A 200 11.04 18.45 -6.01
N LEU A 201 11.50 17.30 -5.57
CA LEU A 201 10.67 16.15 -5.19
C LEU A 201 10.49 16.13 -3.69
N VAL A 202 9.25 16.14 -3.24
CA VAL A 202 8.85 15.96 -1.83
C VAL A 202 8.03 14.67 -1.73
N ASP A 203 8.50 13.70 -0.94
CA ASP A 203 7.84 12.39 -0.79
C ASP A 203 7.25 12.28 0.61
N LEU A 204 5.91 12.21 0.70
CA LEU A 204 5.15 12.17 1.94
C LEU A 204 4.82 10.73 2.34
N GLY A 205 5.11 10.36 3.59
CA GLY A 205 5.04 8.98 4.04
C GLY A 205 6.15 8.14 3.42
N THR A 206 7.33 8.75 3.24
CA THR A 206 8.44 8.17 2.47
C THR A 206 9.05 6.92 3.12
N GLY A 207 8.81 6.67 4.43
CA GLY A 207 9.37 5.56 5.18
C GLY A 207 10.89 5.53 5.12
N ALA A 208 11.42 4.67 4.27
CA ALA A 208 12.86 4.47 4.06
C ALA A 208 13.47 5.36 2.94
N GLY A 209 12.74 6.33 2.39
CA GLY A 209 13.21 7.21 1.33
C GLY A 209 13.44 6.52 -0.02
N LEU A 210 12.82 5.34 -0.25
CA LEU A 210 13.02 4.60 -1.50
C LEU A 210 12.37 5.30 -2.68
N GLY A 211 11.26 6.01 -2.48
CA GLY A 211 10.60 6.85 -3.48
C GLY A 211 11.44 8.05 -3.92
N LEU A 212 12.34 8.54 -3.06
CA LEU A 212 13.26 9.63 -3.39
C LEU A 212 14.30 9.24 -4.43
N GLN A 213 14.47 7.94 -4.71
CA GLN A 213 15.47 7.40 -5.65
C GLN A 213 14.89 7.09 -7.03
N LEU A 214 13.65 7.49 -7.32
CA LEU A 214 12.90 7.05 -8.50
C LEU A 214 13.59 7.35 -9.85
N ASP A 215 14.40 8.39 -9.98
CA ASP A 215 15.17 8.69 -11.19
C ASP A 215 16.45 7.84 -11.35
N ARG A 216 16.80 7.04 -10.34
CA ARG A 216 17.93 6.10 -10.37
C ARG A 216 17.49 4.67 -10.72
N TYR A 217 16.20 4.44 -10.90
CA TYR A 217 15.63 3.15 -11.29
C TYR A 217 15.44 3.09 -12.80
N ARG A 218 15.42 1.87 -13.33
CA ARG A 218 15.02 1.59 -14.71
C ARG A 218 13.59 1.09 -14.72
N TYR A 219 12.81 1.52 -15.71
CA TYR A 219 11.40 1.18 -15.82
C TYR A 219 11.11 0.51 -17.14
N ARG A 220 10.36 -0.58 -17.12
CA ARG A 220 9.71 -1.21 -18.27
C ARG A 220 8.21 -1.00 -18.14
N VAL A 221 7.64 -0.23 -19.07
CA VAL A 221 6.21 0.08 -19.09
C VAL A 221 5.64 -0.34 -20.43
N GLY A 222 4.83 -1.39 -20.47
CA GLY A 222 4.44 -2.01 -21.72
C GLY A 222 5.65 -2.41 -22.56
N THR A 223 5.79 -1.85 -23.76
CA THR A 223 6.95 -2.06 -24.66
C THR A 223 8.08 -1.05 -24.45
N GLY A 224 7.85 0.01 -23.67
CA GLY A 224 8.84 1.08 -23.43
C GLY A 224 9.83 0.75 -22.32
N THR A 225 11.04 1.30 -22.41
CA THR A 225 12.07 1.23 -21.38
C THR A 225 12.65 2.61 -21.12
N TYR A 226 12.68 3.03 -19.86
CA TYR A 226 13.04 4.39 -19.43
C TYR A 226 13.99 4.35 -18.25
N GLY A 227 14.66 5.47 -17.98
CA GLY A 227 15.64 5.61 -16.91
C GLY A 227 17.04 5.11 -17.26
N PRO A 228 18.01 5.15 -16.31
CA PRO A 228 19.41 4.85 -16.57
C PRO A 228 19.63 3.40 -17.05
N ALA A 229 20.43 3.21 -18.10
CA ALA A 229 20.72 1.87 -18.64
C ALA A 229 21.44 0.97 -17.61
N ALA A 230 22.31 1.58 -16.78
CA ALA A 230 23.10 0.88 -15.75
C ALA A 230 22.43 0.91 -14.36
N ALA A 231 21.10 1.11 -14.29
CA ALA A 231 20.40 1.11 -13.00
C ALA A 231 20.52 -0.26 -12.30
N GLY A 232 20.80 -0.22 -11.00
CA GLY A 232 20.89 -1.42 -10.17
C GLY A 232 19.53 -2.06 -9.83
N LEU A 233 18.43 -1.42 -10.25
CA LEU A 233 17.06 -1.92 -10.08
C LEU A 233 16.24 -1.63 -11.34
N SER A 234 15.56 -2.66 -11.86
CA SER A 234 14.60 -2.52 -12.96
C SER A 234 13.20 -2.92 -12.47
N LEU A 235 12.23 -2.03 -12.67
CA LEU A 235 10.84 -2.21 -12.31
C LEU A 235 9.99 -2.39 -13.57
N ALA A 236 9.02 -3.29 -13.53
CA ALA A 236 8.14 -3.56 -14.65
C ALA A 236 6.69 -3.28 -14.27
N CYS A 237 5.94 -2.74 -15.22
CA CYS A 237 4.51 -2.45 -15.08
C CYS A 237 3.80 -2.73 -16.40
N ASP A 238 2.77 -3.56 -16.37
CA ASP A 238 1.94 -3.84 -17.53
C ASP A 238 0.97 -2.67 -17.78
N VAL A 239 0.73 -2.37 -19.05
CA VAL A 239 -0.26 -1.37 -19.46
C VAL A 239 -1.55 -2.12 -19.85
N ARG A 240 -2.66 -1.74 -19.20
CA ARG A 240 -3.99 -2.29 -19.48
C ARG A 240 -4.89 -1.25 -20.14
N GLY A 241 -5.88 -1.73 -20.91
CA GLY A 241 -6.85 -0.88 -21.60
C GLY A 241 -6.27 -0.22 -22.86
N PRO A 242 -7.12 0.58 -23.57
CA PRO A 242 -6.78 1.12 -24.89
C PRO A 242 -5.91 2.38 -24.84
N ILE A 243 -5.80 3.06 -23.66
CA ILE A 243 -5.09 4.32 -23.55
C ILE A 243 -3.66 4.05 -23.13
N ILE A 244 -2.71 4.47 -23.96
CA ILE A 244 -1.27 4.36 -23.66
C ILE A 244 -0.88 5.51 -22.73
N PRO A 245 -0.25 5.24 -21.57
CA PRO A 245 0.26 6.29 -20.70
C PRO A 245 1.40 7.04 -21.39
N PRO A 246 1.71 8.28 -20.94
CA PRO A 246 2.87 9.00 -21.45
C PRO A 246 4.17 8.22 -21.19
N PRO A 247 5.24 8.49 -21.95
CA PRO A 247 6.55 7.96 -21.65
C PRO A 247 6.95 8.24 -20.20
N ALA A 248 7.65 7.30 -19.57
CA ALA A 248 8.11 7.43 -18.19
C ALA A 248 9.38 8.32 -18.10
N GLU A 249 9.33 9.51 -18.71
CA GLU A 249 10.41 10.49 -18.69
C GLU A 249 10.22 11.45 -17.52
N LEU A 250 11.28 11.63 -16.75
CA LEU A 250 11.28 12.50 -15.59
C LEU A 250 11.95 13.83 -15.88
N PRO A 251 11.44 14.95 -15.35
CA PRO A 251 12.20 16.18 -15.29
C PRO A 251 13.44 15.96 -14.41
N ARG A 252 14.45 16.81 -14.58
CA ARG A 252 15.64 16.77 -13.71
C ARG A 252 15.24 17.06 -12.27
N ILE A 253 15.52 16.14 -11.35
CA ILE A 253 15.26 16.35 -9.92
C ILE A 253 16.47 17.07 -9.33
N ALA A 254 16.29 18.34 -8.96
CA ALA A 254 17.34 19.20 -8.43
C ALA A 254 17.45 19.17 -6.90
N ALA A 255 16.37 18.83 -6.21
CA ALA A 255 16.34 18.67 -4.76
C ALA A 255 15.36 17.56 -4.40
N ARG A 256 15.57 16.92 -3.25
CA ARG A 256 14.74 15.86 -2.72
C ARG A 256 14.61 15.99 -1.22
N VAL A 257 13.45 15.71 -0.70
CA VAL A 257 13.21 15.60 0.74
C VAL A 257 12.04 14.65 1.00
N GLY A 258 12.22 13.76 1.95
CA GLY A 258 11.16 12.91 2.47
C GLY A 258 10.56 13.50 3.74
N VAL A 259 9.30 13.18 3.99
CA VAL A 259 8.62 13.45 5.27
C VAL A 259 7.97 12.14 5.73
N ASP A 260 8.24 11.73 6.96
CA ASP A 260 7.62 10.55 7.54
C ASP A 260 7.43 10.74 9.05
N LEU A 261 6.38 10.12 9.59
CA LEU A 261 6.14 10.14 11.04
C LEU A 261 7.20 9.34 11.82
N ASP A 262 7.71 8.27 11.20
CA ASP A 262 8.69 7.33 11.78
C ASP A 262 9.67 6.86 10.69
N PRO A 263 10.64 7.73 10.29
CA PRO A 263 11.59 7.44 9.22
C PRO A 263 12.45 6.23 9.51
N VAL A 264 12.68 5.40 8.49
CA VAL A 264 13.55 4.22 8.60
C VAL A 264 15.01 4.60 8.33
N ASP A 265 15.88 4.48 9.33
CA ASP A 265 17.31 4.62 9.12
C ASP A 265 17.90 3.40 8.41
N LEU A 266 18.21 3.57 7.13
CA LEU A 266 18.82 2.51 6.32
C LEU A 266 20.28 2.19 6.69
N GLN A 267 20.94 2.95 7.53
CA GLN A 267 22.27 2.61 8.06
C GLN A 267 22.16 1.64 9.25
N ASP A 268 21.04 1.65 9.98
CA ASP A 268 20.78 0.69 11.06
C ASP A 268 20.42 -0.71 10.50
N PRO A 269 21.22 -1.75 10.80
CA PRO A 269 20.90 -3.12 10.39
C PRO A 269 19.56 -3.63 10.94
N ALA A 270 19.17 -3.23 12.15
CA ALA A 270 17.92 -3.67 12.78
C ALA A 270 16.71 -3.04 12.09
N ALA A 271 16.81 -1.76 11.67
CA ALA A 271 15.77 -1.10 10.90
C ALA A 271 15.59 -1.75 9.52
N ARG A 272 16.70 -2.10 8.83
CA ARG A 272 16.63 -2.85 7.56
C ARG A 272 16.02 -4.23 7.70
N ALA A 273 16.38 -4.97 8.75
CA ALA A 273 15.79 -6.28 9.04
C ALA A 273 14.28 -6.17 9.29
N TRP A 274 13.84 -5.12 9.96
CA TRP A 274 12.42 -4.84 10.16
C TRP A 274 11.71 -4.49 8.84
N LEU A 275 12.30 -3.62 8.03
CA LEU A 275 11.76 -3.25 6.72
C LEU A 275 11.63 -4.48 5.81
N GLN A 276 12.61 -5.39 5.83
CA GLN A 276 12.54 -6.66 5.12
C GLN A 276 11.41 -7.56 5.67
N ALA A 277 11.19 -7.56 6.97
CA ALA A 277 10.13 -8.34 7.61
C ALA A 277 8.72 -7.81 7.28
N CYS A 278 8.57 -6.51 7.06
CA CYS A 278 7.32 -5.90 6.57
C CYS A 278 7.04 -6.18 5.09
N THR A 279 7.98 -6.79 4.37
CA THR A 279 7.81 -7.14 2.96
C THR A 279 7.23 -8.55 2.84
N PRO A 280 6.27 -8.79 1.92
CA PRO A 280 5.74 -10.12 1.70
C PRO A 280 6.85 -11.16 1.49
N PRO A 281 6.70 -12.41 1.95
CA PRO A 281 7.69 -13.48 1.80
C PRO A 281 7.76 -14.01 0.35
N GLU A 282 7.97 -13.11 -0.59
CA GLU A 282 8.08 -13.34 -2.02
C GLU A 282 9.46 -12.87 -2.50
N VAL A 283 10.21 -13.76 -3.16
CA VAL A 283 11.61 -13.51 -3.56
C VAL A 283 11.72 -12.26 -4.44
N SER A 284 10.77 -12.04 -5.35
CA SER A 284 10.80 -10.87 -6.24
C SER A 284 10.61 -9.56 -5.48
N ALA A 285 9.70 -9.52 -4.49
CA ALA A 285 9.48 -8.35 -3.65
C ALA A 285 10.70 -8.06 -2.76
N LEU A 286 11.23 -9.10 -2.12
CA LEU A 286 12.43 -8.99 -1.28
C LEU A 286 13.66 -8.55 -2.08
N SER A 287 13.83 -9.07 -3.29
CA SER A 287 14.95 -8.70 -4.18
C SER A 287 14.84 -7.25 -4.66
N ARG A 288 13.62 -6.79 -5.00
CA ARG A 288 13.37 -5.37 -5.33
C ARG A 288 13.70 -4.47 -4.16
N LEU A 289 13.21 -4.82 -2.95
CA LEU A 289 13.52 -4.07 -1.73
C LEU A 289 15.02 -3.99 -1.49
N ALA A 290 15.74 -5.12 -1.52
CA ALA A 290 17.17 -5.16 -1.29
C ALA A 290 17.96 -4.29 -2.28
N ALA A 291 17.59 -4.34 -3.57
CA ALA A 291 18.20 -3.50 -4.60
C ALA A 291 17.94 -2.00 -4.35
N ALA A 292 16.69 -1.61 -4.01
CA ALA A 292 16.34 -0.23 -3.71
C ALA A 292 17.04 0.29 -2.45
N VAL A 293 17.09 -0.52 -1.38
CA VAL A 293 17.83 -0.20 -0.15
C VAL A 293 19.32 0.03 -0.44
N ASN A 294 19.94 -0.82 -1.28
CA ASN A 294 21.34 -0.65 -1.67
C ASN A 294 21.57 0.66 -2.45
N ILE A 295 20.61 1.09 -3.27
CA ILE A 295 20.69 2.37 -3.99
C ILE A 295 20.54 3.52 -3.00
N ALA A 296 19.50 3.50 -2.14
CA ALA A 296 19.25 4.57 -1.18
C ALA A 296 20.39 4.74 -0.17
N ARG A 297 21.02 3.66 0.27
CA ARG A 297 22.21 3.71 1.17
C ARG A 297 23.44 4.36 0.52
N ARG A 298 23.59 4.21 -0.79
CA ARG A 298 24.68 4.87 -1.55
C ARG A 298 24.37 6.34 -1.88
N HIS A 299 23.10 6.69 -1.87
CA HIS A 299 22.60 8.01 -2.20
C HIS A 299 21.61 8.47 -1.12
N PRO A 300 22.09 8.72 0.12
CA PRO A 300 21.22 9.15 1.20
C PRO A 300 20.61 10.51 0.89
N GLU A 301 19.31 10.62 1.08
CA GLU A 301 18.54 11.86 0.90
C GLU A 301 17.93 12.27 2.24
N PRO A 302 17.71 13.56 2.48
CA PRO A 302 17.14 14.02 3.75
C PRO A 302 15.70 13.51 3.93
N VAL A 303 15.42 12.96 5.12
CA VAL A 303 14.07 12.62 5.56
C VAL A 303 13.80 13.34 6.88
N ILE A 304 12.72 14.10 6.92
CA ILE A 304 12.30 14.88 8.09
C ILE A 304 11.28 14.06 8.87
N ALA A 305 11.59 13.78 10.13
CA ALA A 305 10.67 13.12 11.05
C ALA A 305 9.59 14.10 11.52
N GLY A 306 8.33 13.71 11.44
CA GLY A 306 7.21 14.48 11.96
C GLY A 306 5.91 14.28 11.22
N ASP A 307 4.86 14.84 11.81
CA ASP A 307 3.54 14.84 11.19
C ASP A 307 3.54 15.73 9.94
N VAL A 308 3.05 15.19 8.84
CA VAL A 308 3.07 15.88 7.53
C VAL A 308 2.40 17.25 7.58
N ILE A 309 1.30 17.40 8.33
CA ILE A 309 0.58 18.67 8.42
C ILE A 309 1.40 19.73 9.16
N ASP A 310 2.21 19.32 10.11
CA ASP A 310 2.97 20.23 10.96
C ASP A 310 4.31 20.63 10.30
N VAL A 311 5.00 19.68 9.65
CA VAL A 311 6.35 19.94 9.12
C VAL A 311 6.37 20.40 7.66
N LEU A 312 5.37 20.05 6.85
CA LEU A 312 5.34 20.34 5.41
C LEU A 312 5.45 21.83 5.06
N PRO A 313 4.79 22.76 5.78
CA PRO A 313 4.96 24.20 5.49
C PRO A 313 6.42 24.65 5.56
N GLY A 314 7.18 24.18 6.54
CA GLY A 314 8.62 24.48 6.68
C GLY A 314 9.45 23.86 5.56
N VAL A 315 9.14 22.61 5.18
CA VAL A 315 9.79 21.90 4.06
C VAL A 315 9.59 22.68 2.76
N LEU A 316 8.35 23.01 2.42
CA LEU A 316 8.03 23.76 1.21
C LEU A 316 8.67 25.14 1.21
N GLY A 317 8.72 25.81 2.37
CA GLY A 317 9.35 27.12 2.56
C GLY A 317 10.87 27.09 2.36
N SER A 318 11.54 25.98 2.62
CA SER A 318 13.01 25.83 2.48
C SER A 318 13.44 25.64 1.02
N ILE A 319 12.53 25.24 0.12
CA ILE A 319 12.82 25.03 -1.30
C ILE A 319 12.87 26.39 -2.02
N PRO A 320 13.88 26.69 -2.86
CA PRO A 320 13.99 27.96 -3.59
C PRO A 320 12.71 28.29 -4.37
N ARG A 321 12.27 29.57 -4.30
CA ARG A 321 10.98 30.01 -4.89
C ARG A 321 10.87 29.81 -6.40
N GLN A 322 11.98 29.78 -7.13
CA GLN A 322 12.01 29.58 -8.57
C GLN A 322 11.83 28.11 -8.96
N GLN A 323 11.88 27.19 -8.00
CA GLN A 323 11.84 25.78 -8.26
C GLN A 323 10.40 25.26 -8.18
N ARG A 324 9.92 24.62 -9.24
CA ARG A 324 8.67 23.87 -9.24
C ARG A 324 8.76 22.73 -8.24
N ILE A 325 7.65 22.39 -7.60
CA ILE A 325 7.60 21.31 -6.62
C ILE A 325 6.69 20.20 -7.15
N ILE A 326 7.16 18.97 -7.05
CA ILE A 326 6.35 17.76 -7.16
C ILE A 326 6.29 17.13 -5.79
N VAL A 327 5.09 17.08 -5.22
CA VAL A 327 4.78 16.39 -3.97
C VAL A 327 4.17 15.06 -4.32
N VAL A 328 4.71 13.99 -3.79
CA VAL A 328 4.22 12.62 -4.00
C VAL A 328 3.74 12.06 -2.69
N ASP A 329 2.63 11.36 -2.70
CA ASP A 329 2.27 10.41 -1.67
C ASP A 329 1.83 9.09 -2.31
N ALA A 330 2.30 7.97 -1.74
CA ALA A 330 1.92 6.64 -2.16
C ALA A 330 1.42 5.86 -0.97
N TYR A 331 0.10 5.75 -0.83
CA TYR A 331 -0.53 5.07 0.31
C TYR A 331 -0.33 5.78 1.67
N MET A 332 -0.15 7.12 1.67
CA MET A 332 -0.07 7.91 2.90
C MET A 332 -1.37 8.67 3.17
N ALA A 333 -1.90 9.39 2.17
CA ALA A 333 -3.10 10.21 2.36
C ALA A 333 -4.34 9.36 2.73
N VAL A 334 -4.36 8.06 2.41
CA VAL A 334 -5.39 7.11 2.84
C VAL A 334 -5.51 7.03 4.37
N PHE A 335 -4.43 7.25 5.11
CA PHE A 335 -4.42 7.22 6.57
C PHE A 335 -4.80 8.55 7.23
N LEU A 336 -4.99 9.61 6.45
CA LEU A 336 -5.42 10.91 6.97
C LEU A 336 -6.96 10.99 7.02
N PRO A 337 -7.55 11.44 8.13
CA PRO A 337 -8.95 11.87 8.18
C PRO A 337 -9.25 12.94 7.14
N GLU A 338 -10.51 13.13 6.79
CA GLU A 338 -10.93 14.03 5.72
C GLU A 338 -10.51 15.50 5.98
N ASP A 339 -10.70 15.99 7.20
CA ASP A 339 -10.27 17.33 7.63
C ASP A 339 -8.75 17.53 7.46
N ARG A 340 -7.98 16.50 7.75
CA ARG A 340 -6.51 16.54 7.58
C ARG A 340 -6.10 16.49 6.11
N ARG A 341 -6.81 15.72 5.28
CA ARG A 341 -6.59 15.74 3.81
C ARG A 341 -6.92 17.12 3.23
N ALA A 342 -8.02 17.75 3.67
CA ALA A 342 -8.36 19.10 3.27
C ALA A 342 -7.27 20.10 3.70
N ARG A 343 -6.74 19.96 4.92
CA ARG A 343 -5.64 20.81 5.42
C ARG A 343 -4.35 20.61 4.60
N LEU A 344 -4.01 19.36 4.23
CA LEU A 344 -2.88 19.07 3.34
C LEU A 344 -3.04 19.79 2.00
N ALA A 345 -4.22 19.70 1.36
CA ALA A 345 -4.52 20.41 0.13
C ALA A 345 -4.40 21.94 0.29
N GLY A 346 -4.85 22.48 1.42
CA GLY A 346 -4.70 23.90 1.76
C GLY A 346 -3.25 24.34 1.89
N ILE A 347 -2.38 23.54 2.53
CA ILE A 347 -0.93 23.81 2.64
C ILE A 347 -0.30 23.85 1.25
N LEU A 348 -0.62 22.87 0.39
CA LEU A 348 -0.11 22.81 -0.97
C LEU A 348 -0.61 23.97 -1.84
N GLY A 349 -1.89 24.36 -1.68
CA GLY A 349 -2.47 25.52 -2.34
C GLY A 349 -1.78 26.83 -1.94
N GLN A 350 -1.50 27.03 -0.66
CA GLN A 350 -0.75 28.19 -0.20
C GLN A 350 0.68 28.26 -0.78
N ALA A 351 1.37 27.13 -0.85
CA ALA A 351 2.68 27.08 -1.50
C ALA A 351 2.57 27.36 -3.01
N GLY A 352 1.47 26.96 -3.64
CA GLY A 352 1.14 27.19 -5.05
C GLY A 352 0.97 28.65 -5.43
N LEU A 353 0.68 29.53 -4.49
CA LEU A 353 0.57 30.98 -4.77
C LEU A 353 1.88 31.62 -5.21
N GLY A 354 3.03 31.05 -4.83
CA GLY A 354 4.34 31.59 -5.15
C GLY A 354 5.10 30.85 -6.25
N ARG A 355 4.67 29.65 -6.64
CA ARG A 355 5.31 28.78 -7.64
C ARG A 355 4.43 27.55 -7.93
N PRO A 356 4.55 26.91 -9.09
CA PRO A 356 3.76 25.69 -9.36
C PRO A 356 4.09 24.56 -8.38
N VAL A 357 3.06 24.00 -7.74
CA VAL A 357 3.13 22.82 -6.88
C VAL A 357 2.20 21.77 -7.47
N THR A 358 2.72 20.61 -7.82
CA THR A 358 1.94 19.48 -8.28
C THR A 358 1.93 18.39 -7.22
N TRP A 359 0.75 18.00 -6.77
CA TRP A 359 0.54 16.88 -5.85
C TRP A 359 0.11 15.64 -6.63
N LEU A 360 0.91 14.59 -6.58
CA LEU A 360 0.61 13.27 -7.10
C LEU A 360 0.25 12.35 -5.93
N SER A 361 -0.90 11.72 -5.97
CA SER A 361 -1.34 10.75 -4.97
C SER A 361 -1.63 9.42 -5.64
N LEU A 362 -1.13 8.35 -5.07
CA LEU A 362 -1.43 6.97 -5.42
C LEU A 362 -2.05 6.29 -4.20
N ASP A 363 -3.36 6.30 -4.10
CA ASP A 363 -4.07 5.80 -2.94
C ASP A 363 -5.12 4.73 -3.29
N PRO A 364 -5.29 3.70 -2.44
CA PRO A 364 -6.40 2.77 -2.57
C PRO A 364 -7.73 3.47 -2.24
N LEU A 365 -8.83 2.93 -2.76
CA LEU A 365 -10.19 3.41 -2.44
C LEU A 365 -10.72 2.80 -1.14
N VAL A 366 -9.88 2.56 -0.17
CA VAL A 366 -10.30 2.02 1.13
C VAL A 366 -11.28 3.00 1.79
N PRO A 367 -12.46 2.55 2.22
CA PRO A 367 -13.40 3.42 2.88
C PRO A 367 -12.83 3.93 4.21
N LEU A 368 -12.88 5.25 4.40
CA LEU A 368 -12.53 5.91 5.66
C LEU A 368 -13.83 6.47 6.28
N GLY A 369 -14.70 5.60 6.75
CA GLY A 369 -15.97 5.99 7.38
C GLY A 369 -17.18 5.23 6.83
N PRO A 370 -18.39 5.52 7.35
CA PRO A 370 -19.61 4.76 7.02
C PRO A 370 -20.06 4.86 5.56
N SER A 371 -19.68 5.92 4.86
CA SER A 371 -20.06 6.15 3.45
C SER A 371 -19.02 5.74 2.42
N GLY A 372 -17.85 5.26 2.85
CA GLY A 372 -16.75 4.97 1.95
C GLY A 372 -16.05 6.22 1.42
N ARG A 373 -15.01 6.01 0.62
CA ARG A 373 -14.24 7.11 0.02
C ARG A 373 -14.84 7.43 -1.35
N ASP A 374 -15.28 8.65 -1.53
CA ASP A 374 -15.90 9.18 -2.76
C ASP A 374 -14.97 10.10 -3.56
N SER A 375 -13.78 10.37 -3.02
CA SER A 375 -12.82 11.30 -3.62
C SER A 375 -11.37 10.90 -3.36
N VAL A 376 -10.48 11.27 -4.27
CA VAL A 376 -9.01 11.22 -4.12
C VAL A 376 -8.48 12.64 -4.31
N GLN A 377 -7.69 13.15 -3.38
CA GLN A 377 -7.19 14.54 -3.36
C GLN A 377 -8.31 15.61 -3.40
N GLY A 378 -9.52 15.28 -2.95
CA GLY A 378 -10.71 16.11 -3.12
C GLY A 378 -11.34 16.07 -4.53
N LEU A 379 -10.79 15.25 -5.43
CA LEU A 379 -11.37 15.00 -6.75
C LEU A 379 -12.43 13.90 -6.64
N PRO A 380 -13.67 14.14 -7.09
CA PRO A 380 -14.73 13.15 -7.00
C PRO A 380 -14.42 11.91 -7.86
N LEU A 381 -14.75 10.74 -7.33
CA LEU A 381 -14.57 9.48 -8.03
C LEU A 381 -15.74 9.23 -8.98
N PRO A 382 -15.50 8.93 -10.26
CA PRO A 382 -16.55 8.47 -11.16
C PRO A 382 -17.27 7.24 -10.58
N PRO A 383 -18.62 7.17 -10.67
CA PRO A 383 -19.37 6.03 -10.17
C PRO A 383 -18.92 4.67 -10.76
N ALA A 384 -18.38 4.68 -11.98
CA ALA A 384 -17.81 3.50 -12.60
C ALA A 384 -16.60 2.97 -11.82
N LEU A 385 -15.67 3.84 -11.39
CA LEU A 385 -14.52 3.42 -10.57
C LEU A 385 -14.95 2.84 -9.23
N ILE A 386 -15.96 3.44 -8.58
CA ILE A 386 -16.50 2.92 -7.32
C ILE A 386 -17.09 1.51 -7.51
N ARG A 387 -17.85 1.29 -8.60
CA ARG A 387 -18.37 -0.03 -8.93
C ARG A 387 -17.26 -1.04 -9.25
N ASP A 388 -16.27 -0.64 -10.04
CA ASP A 388 -15.15 -1.52 -10.42
C ASP A 388 -14.34 -1.95 -9.19
N TYR A 389 -14.16 -1.06 -8.21
CA TYR A 389 -13.48 -1.39 -6.95
C TYR A 389 -14.18 -2.49 -6.15
N GLN A 390 -15.49 -2.63 -6.32
CA GLN A 390 -16.25 -3.72 -5.71
C GLN A 390 -15.92 -5.10 -6.31
N HIS A 391 -15.30 -5.14 -7.47
CA HIS A 391 -14.91 -6.37 -8.18
C HIS A 391 -13.42 -6.67 -8.15
N GLY A 392 -12.60 -5.75 -7.64
CA GLY A 392 -11.17 -5.95 -7.50
C GLY A 392 -10.46 -4.74 -6.89
N VAL A 393 -9.48 -5.01 -6.04
CA VAL A 393 -8.72 -3.95 -5.34
C VAL A 393 -7.74 -3.29 -6.31
N PHE A 394 -7.77 -1.96 -6.38
CA PHE A 394 -6.81 -1.14 -7.10
C PHE A 394 -6.59 0.19 -6.38
N ALA A 395 -5.48 0.85 -6.70
CA ALA A 395 -5.24 2.24 -6.31
C ALA A 395 -5.64 3.19 -7.44
N VAL A 396 -5.93 4.44 -7.09
CA VAL A 396 -6.16 5.52 -8.03
C VAL A 396 -4.98 6.47 -7.99
N LEU A 397 -4.41 6.73 -9.17
CA LEU A 397 -3.40 7.76 -9.37
C LEU A 397 -4.10 9.07 -9.74
N GLY A 398 -3.94 10.08 -8.90
CA GLY A 398 -4.44 11.43 -9.11
C GLY A 398 -3.30 12.44 -9.23
N ALA A 399 -3.55 13.53 -9.95
CA ALA A 399 -2.67 14.70 -10.01
C ALA A 399 -3.48 15.96 -9.78
N ARG A 400 -3.01 16.83 -8.87
CA ARG A 400 -3.59 18.15 -8.60
C ARG A 400 -2.49 19.19 -8.61
N THR A 401 -2.64 20.23 -9.42
CA THR A 401 -1.66 21.29 -9.59
C THR A 401 -2.22 22.61 -9.11
N PHE A 402 -1.49 23.25 -8.22
CA PHE A 402 -1.70 24.59 -7.69
C PHE A 402 -0.70 25.53 -8.34
N ASP A 403 -1.17 26.59 -9.01
CA ASP A 403 -0.34 27.58 -9.71
C ASP A 403 -1.01 28.94 -9.68
N GLY A 404 -0.54 29.80 -8.79
CA GLY A 404 -1.22 31.06 -8.49
C GLY A 404 -2.64 30.82 -7.97
N ALA A 405 -3.64 31.44 -8.60
CA ALA A 405 -5.06 31.23 -8.28
C ALA A 405 -5.65 29.96 -8.95
N SER A 406 -4.87 29.24 -9.76
CA SER A 406 -5.34 28.04 -10.46
C SER A 406 -5.15 26.80 -9.60
N ASP A 407 -6.24 26.03 -9.48
CA ASP A 407 -6.30 24.72 -8.83
C ASP A 407 -6.91 23.72 -9.83
N ARG A 408 -6.10 22.87 -10.39
CA ARG A 408 -6.51 21.94 -11.44
C ARG A 408 -6.15 20.52 -11.03
N GLY A 409 -7.15 19.65 -10.96
CA GLY A 409 -6.98 18.25 -10.61
C GLY A 409 -7.58 17.31 -11.65
N ARG A 410 -6.99 16.12 -11.77
CA ARG A 410 -7.52 15.03 -12.59
C ARG A 410 -7.12 13.67 -12.04
N LEU A 411 -8.00 12.71 -12.20
CA LEU A 411 -7.70 11.29 -12.00
C LEU A 411 -7.00 10.79 -13.25
N LEU A 412 -5.81 10.19 -13.09
CA LEU A 412 -4.96 9.77 -14.22
C LEU A 412 -5.18 8.30 -14.60
N ALA A 413 -5.19 7.43 -13.59
CA ALA A 413 -5.19 6.00 -13.80
C ALA A 413 -5.73 5.23 -12.60
N ARG A 414 -6.20 4.01 -12.84
CA ARG A 414 -6.25 2.96 -11.82
C ARG A 414 -5.00 2.08 -11.93
N ALA A 415 -4.52 1.59 -10.81
CA ALA A 415 -3.21 0.99 -10.72
C ALA A 415 -3.18 -0.20 -9.74
N HIS A 416 -2.32 -1.18 -10.02
CA HIS A 416 -2.15 -2.32 -9.12
C HIS A 416 -1.52 -1.88 -7.80
N PRO A 417 -2.01 -2.36 -6.64
CA PRO A 417 -1.47 -1.96 -5.33
C PRO A 417 0.03 -2.23 -5.13
N SER A 418 0.56 -3.25 -5.83
CA SER A 418 1.99 -3.61 -5.79
C SER A 418 2.71 -3.29 -7.11
N GLY A 419 2.30 -2.27 -7.85
CA GLY A 419 3.03 -1.77 -9.00
C GLY A 419 2.92 -2.61 -10.30
N GLY A 420 2.21 -3.74 -10.29
CA GLY A 420 2.23 -4.72 -11.38
C GLY A 420 1.58 -4.27 -12.69
N TRP A 421 0.58 -3.40 -12.63
CA TRP A 421 -0.08 -2.86 -13.81
C TRP A 421 -0.62 -1.45 -13.58
N ILE A 422 -0.88 -0.76 -14.70
CA ILE A 422 -1.57 0.52 -14.74
C ILE A 422 -2.59 0.54 -15.89
N GLN A 423 -3.75 1.15 -15.64
CA GLN A 423 -4.76 1.41 -16.67
C GLN A 423 -5.10 2.90 -16.66
N TRP A 424 -4.72 3.59 -17.72
CA TRP A 424 -4.98 5.01 -17.88
C TRP A 424 -6.47 5.27 -18.07
N LEU A 425 -6.97 6.33 -17.45
CA LEU A 425 -8.36 6.76 -17.57
C LEU A 425 -8.53 7.70 -18.76
N SER A 426 -9.66 7.62 -19.46
CA SER A 426 -10.04 8.60 -20.47
C SER A 426 -10.22 9.95 -19.78
N GLY A 427 -9.40 10.93 -20.18
CA GLY A 427 -9.46 12.25 -19.59
C GLY A 427 -10.69 13.02 -20.07
N GLU A 428 -11.80 12.96 -19.33
CA GLU A 428 -12.65 14.15 -19.22
C GLU A 428 -12.04 15.02 -18.11
N PRO A 429 -11.75 16.31 -18.37
CA PRO A 429 -11.43 17.23 -17.28
C PRO A 429 -12.62 17.20 -16.31
N ALA A 430 -12.33 17.12 -15.00
CA ALA A 430 -13.36 17.32 -14.00
C ALA A 430 -14.12 18.62 -14.36
N PRO A 431 -15.46 18.64 -14.32
CA PRO A 431 -16.22 19.84 -14.62
C PRO A 431 -15.68 20.95 -13.72
N GLY A 432 -15.07 21.94 -14.33
CA GLY A 432 -14.56 23.12 -13.65
C GLY A 432 -15.72 23.73 -12.91
N GLY A 433 -15.55 23.98 -11.61
CA GLY A 433 -16.45 24.85 -10.89
C GLY A 433 -16.47 26.18 -11.66
N GLU A 434 -17.57 26.43 -12.37
CA GLU A 434 -17.83 27.74 -12.94
C GLU A 434 -17.84 28.72 -11.76
N GLY A 435 -16.78 29.51 -11.68
CA GLY A 435 -16.79 30.70 -10.90
C GLY A 435 -17.92 31.59 -11.45
N GLY A 436 -19.02 31.66 -10.72
CA GLY A 436 -20.07 32.64 -10.99
C GLY A 436 -19.51 34.06 -10.90
N PRO A 437 -20.14 34.99 -11.59
CA PRO A 437 -19.67 36.36 -11.73
C PRO A 437 -19.63 37.14 -10.44
#